data_f053b6087fbef933e4ac434fca29f495
#
_entry.id   f053b6087fbef933e4ac434fca29f495
#
_cell.length_a   1.000
_cell.length_b   1.000
_cell.length_c   1.000
_cell.angle_alpha   90.00
_cell.angle_beta   90.00
_cell.angle_gamma   90.00
#
_symmetry.space_group_name_H-M   'P 1'
#
loop_
_entity.id
_entity.type
_entity.pdbx_description
1 polymer ?
#
loop_
_entity_poly.entity_id
_entity_poly.type
_entity_poly.pdbx_seq_one_letter_code
_entity_poly.pdbx_strand_id
1 'polypeptide(L)'
;TKEWDFLAKQFEEAYAMKDHLTHVSPRVQNRNLPYTPVAPSDTMQNEPDTDFDLSQNQEWVRRIFAKWKKSGTEEPEIIPLQIGAETVVCKNRYKYLDRCQNDEVCICEMSQADSAQVEKIIEIAETDPAGWRKTTLEERHRIMYEAANRLADMRGDLIGCMCAVTGKTVIEGDVEVSEAVDYARFYTTAMKKFAALDDIEIKPKGTILVISPWNFPCAIPVGGIVAGLAGGNTVILKPATVAAPVAWMFAKAFWDAGVPKEAIQVIITNREALKVLTTAPAIKHIILTGGTDTAQNIARANPVTPLSAETGGKNVIILTASGDRDHAIMNIVASAFGNAGQKCSACSLLLVERSVYEDKNFQSKLKDAATSLKVGSVWNPGNIVGPMITNKNDKLLQAFNLEPGESWLVPPRFIDEKEYMLAPTVKWGVNPENFSFRTELFGPLLSVACIENLEEGIKLVNSLDYGLTSGLQSLDEEEQKLWKNSVIAGNLYINRGITGAIVNRQPFGGMK
;
A
#
# COMPACT_ATOMS: atom_id res chain seq x y z
N THR A 1 -10.06 -29.23 -30.18
CA THR A 1 -10.25 -27.83 -29.77
C THR A 1 -8.88 -27.19 -29.49
N LYS A 2 -8.73 -25.89 -29.65
CA LYS A 2 -7.46 -25.17 -29.38
C LYS A 2 -6.89 -25.48 -27.98
N GLU A 3 -7.75 -25.62 -26.97
CA GLU A 3 -7.34 -26.00 -25.62
C GLU A 3 -6.80 -27.43 -25.56
N TRP A 4 -7.47 -28.37 -26.23
CA TRP A 4 -7.00 -29.74 -26.27
C TRP A 4 -5.65 -29.87 -26.97
N ASP A 5 -5.48 -29.15 -28.09
CA ASP A 5 -4.21 -29.14 -28.83
C ASP A 5 -3.08 -28.54 -27.98
N PHE A 6 -3.38 -27.50 -27.21
CA PHE A 6 -2.44 -26.89 -26.26
C PHE A 6 -2.03 -27.86 -25.14
N LEU A 7 -3.02 -28.51 -24.49
CA LEU A 7 -2.76 -29.47 -23.41
C LEU A 7 -2.02 -30.70 -23.92
N ALA A 8 -2.38 -31.23 -25.10
CA ALA A 8 -1.71 -32.36 -25.72
C ALA A 8 -0.23 -32.01 -26.01
N LYS A 9 0.02 -30.82 -26.55
CA LYS A 9 1.39 -30.33 -26.81
C LYS A 9 2.20 -30.20 -25.53
N GLN A 10 1.63 -29.62 -24.47
CA GLN A 10 2.31 -29.52 -23.18
C GLN A 10 2.66 -30.89 -22.59
N PHE A 11 1.74 -31.86 -22.71
CA PHE A 11 1.99 -33.23 -22.28
C PHE A 11 3.12 -33.90 -23.07
N GLU A 12 3.11 -33.77 -24.39
CA GLU A 12 4.17 -34.31 -25.26
C GLU A 12 5.54 -33.71 -24.97
N GLU A 13 5.59 -32.36 -24.76
CA GLU A 13 6.81 -31.64 -24.37
C GLU A 13 7.32 -32.10 -23.01
N ALA A 14 6.44 -32.20 -22.00
CA ALA A 14 6.80 -32.69 -20.67
C ALA A 14 7.29 -34.13 -20.70
N TYR A 15 6.63 -35.01 -21.51
CA TYR A 15 7.03 -36.40 -21.67
C TYR A 15 8.41 -36.53 -22.36
N ALA A 16 8.67 -35.72 -23.38
CA ALA A 16 9.98 -35.68 -24.04
C ALA A 16 11.11 -35.21 -23.11
N MET A 17 10.78 -34.35 -22.13
CA MET A 17 11.76 -33.82 -21.16
C MET A 17 11.98 -34.71 -19.93
N LYS A 18 11.20 -35.77 -19.74
CA LYS A 18 11.17 -36.60 -18.51
C LYS A 18 12.57 -37.08 -18.04
N ASP A 19 13.44 -37.44 -18.99
CA ASP A 19 14.78 -37.96 -18.70
C ASP A 19 15.82 -36.84 -18.48
N HIS A 20 15.45 -35.58 -18.72
CA HIS A 20 16.27 -34.40 -18.55
C HIS A 20 15.82 -33.50 -17.39
N LEU A 21 14.79 -33.89 -16.65
CA LEU A 21 14.31 -33.12 -15.52
C LEU A 21 15.34 -33.15 -14.38
N THR A 22 15.67 -31.97 -13.89
CA THR A 22 16.51 -31.85 -12.70
C THR A 22 15.71 -32.18 -11.43
N HIS A 23 16.34 -32.90 -10.50
CA HIS A 23 15.80 -33.13 -9.17
C HIS A 23 16.11 -31.99 -8.20
N VAL A 24 16.90 -31.01 -8.64
CA VAL A 24 17.24 -29.83 -7.85
C VAL A 24 16.14 -28.80 -8.01
N SER A 25 15.58 -28.36 -6.89
CA SER A 25 14.56 -27.28 -6.91
C SER A 25 15.17 -26.01 -7.48
N PRO A 26 14.50 -25.32 -8.45
CA PRO A 26 14.93 -23.99 -8.90
C PRO A 26 14.69 -22.90 -7.85
N ARG A 27 13.93 -23.20 -6.78
CA ARG A 27 13.64 -22.27 -5.68
C ARG A 27 14.79 -22.29 -4.69
N VAL A 28 15.71 -21.32 -4.85
CA VAL A 28 16.99 -21.25 -4.10
C VAL A 28 17.16 -19.94 -3.33
N GLN A 29 16.14 -19.07 -3.31
CA GLN A 29 16.23 -17.78 -2.64
C GLN A 29 16.61 -17.93 -1.17
N ASN A 30 17.55 -17.10 -0.69
CA ASN A 30 17.98 -17.08 0.69
C ASN A 30 18.20 -15.64 1.17
N ARG A 31 17.26 -15.12 1.94
CA ARG A 31 17.31 -13.76 2.50
C ARG A 31 18.32 -13.59 3.65
N ASN A 32 18.98 -14.67 4.09
CA ASN A 32 20.08 -14.57 5.06
C ASN A 32 21.43 -14.23 4.41
N LEU A 33 21.53 -14.33 3.09
CA LEU A 33 22.72 -13.92 2.36
C LEU A 33 22.71 -12.39 2.14
N PRO A 34 23.90 -11.77 2.06
CA PRO A 34 24.02 -10.37 1.70
C PRO A 34 23.29 -10.07 0.39
N TYR A 35 22.64 -8.92 0.31
CA TYR A 35 21.98 -8.48 -0.91
C TYR A 35 23.01 -8.24 -2.02
N THR A 36 22.71 -8.68 -3.23
CA THR A 36 23.55 -8.42 -4.39
C THR A 36 23.06 -7.15 -5.10
N PRO A 37 23.83 -6.05 -5.08
CA PRO A 37 23.42 -4.80 -5.69
C PRO A 37 23.13 -4.92 -7.19
N VAL A 38 22.06 -4.28 -7.64
CA VAL A 38 21.69 -4.18 -9.06
C VAL A 38 22.29 -2.91 -9.64
N ALA A 39 23.02 -3.04 -10.75
CA ALA A 39 23.59 -1.90 -11.45
C ALA A 39 22.50 -1.02 -12.10
N PRO A 40 22.72 0.31 -12.23
CA PRO A 40 21.83 1.18 -12.97
C PRO A 40 21.58 0.67 -14.40
N SER A 41 20.32 0.70 -14.82
CA SER A 41 19.88 0.17 -16.12
C SER A 41 18.78 1.04 -16.72
N ASP A 42 18.71 1.08 -18.05
CA ASP A 42 17.63 1.72 -18.81
C ASP A 42 16.39 0.81 -18.94
N THR A 43 16.51 -0.46 -18.51
CA THR A 43 15.41 -1.42 -18.42
C THR A 43 15.23 -1.84 -16.97
N MET A 44 14.02 -1.69 -16.47
CA MET A 44 13.69 -2.06 -15.10
C MET A 44 13.30 -3.54 -15.01
N GLN A 45 13.81 -4.22 -13.98
CA GLN A 45 13.32 -5.51 -13.51
C GLN A 45 12.72 -5.32 -12.11
N ASN A 46 11.54 -5.93 -11.86
CA ASN A 46 10.91 -5.88 -10.56
C ASN A 46 11.74 -6.64 -9.52
N GLU A 47 11.77 -6.10 -8.32
CA GLU A 47 12.37 -6.75 -7.15
C GLU A 47 11.55 -7.99 -6.77
N PRO A 48 12.17 -9.16 -6.58
CA PRO A 48 11.42 -10.36 -6.20
C PRO A 48 10.95 -10.30 -4.74
N ASP A 49 9.72 -10.73 -4.51
CA ASP A 49 9.20 -10.97 -3.17
C ASP A 49 9.90 -12.15 -2.52
N THR A 50 9.77 -12.25 -1.19
CA THR A 50 10.36 -13.33 -0.43
C THR A 50 9.54 -14.61 -0.60
N ASP A 51 10.21 -15.70 -0.94
CA ASP A 51 9.64 -17.03 -0.97
C ASP A 51 9.60 -17.61 0.46
N PHE A 52 8.48 -17.42 1.16
CA PHE A 52 8.30 -17.85 2.55
C PHE A 52 8.13 -19.37 2.74
N ASP A 53 7.96 -20.14 1.66
CA ASP A 53 7.93 -21.62 1.77
C ASP A 53 9.32 -22.22 2.00
N LEU A 54 10.39 -21.45 1.73
CA LEU A 54 11.76 -21.88 1.95
C LEU A 54 12.16 -21.74 3.44
N SER A 55 12.65 -22.84 4.02
CA SER A 55 13.00 -22.89 5.43
C SER A 55 14.03 -21.83 5.86
N GLN A 56 15.01 -21.52 5.00
CA GLN A 56 16.00 -20.46 5.25
C GLN A 56 15.36 -19.08 5.34
N ASN A 57 14.30 -18.80 4.56
CA ASN A 57 13.58 -17.53 4.63
C ASN A 57 12.65 -17.46 5.85
N GLN A 58 12.10 -18.60 6.31
CA GLN A 58 11.38 -18.65 7.58
C GLN A 58 12.31 -18.38 8.77
N GLU A 59 13.55 -18.85 8.74
CA GLU A 59 14.55 -18.53 9.74
C GLU A 59 14.92 -17.04 9.74
N TRP A 60 15.02 -16.44 8.55
CA TRP A 60 15.21 -15.00 8.41
C TRP A 60 14.06 -14.19 9.06
N VAL A 61 12.80 -14.62 8.90
CA VAL A 61 11.64 -14.00 9.58
C VAL A 61 11.78 -14.10 11.11
N ARG A 62 12.21 -15.25 11.65
CA ARG A 62 12.43 -15.38 13.10
C ARG A 62 13.47 -14.40 13.62
N ARG A 63 14.52 -14.12 12.84
CA ARG A 63 15.54 -13.12 13.19
C ARG A 63 14.98 -11.70 13.19
N ILE A 64 14.13 -11.36 12.21
CA ILE A 64 13.42 -10.07 12.19
C ILE A 64 12.61 -9.92 13.47
N PHE A 65 11.81 -10.92 13.83
CA PHE A 65 10.98 -10.87 15.03
C PHE A 65 11.81 -10.79 16.30
N ALA A 66 12.91 -11.54 16.42
CA ALA A 66 13.81 -11.49 17.56
C ALA A 66 14.44 -10.09 17.75
N LYS A 67 14.71 -9.37 16.64
CA LYS A 67 15.27 -8.01 16.68
C LYS A 67 14.23 -6.95 17.02
N TRP A 68 13.01 -7.05 16.45
CA TRP A 68 12.04 -5.96 16.43
C TRP A 68 10.92 -6.08 17.46
N LYS A 69 10.60 -7.28 17.93
CA LYS A 69 9.65 -7.47 19.02
C LYS A 69 10.30 -7.10 20.34
N LYS A 70 10.07 -5.89 20.80
CA LYS A 70 10.63 -5.37 22.06
C LYS A 70 9.99 -6.02 23.28
N SER A 71 10.75 -6.12 24.38
CA SER A 71 10.28 -6.68 25.66
C SER A 71 9.57 -5.65 26.54
N GLY A 72 9.69 -4.34 26.22
CA GLY A 72 9.22 -3.25 27.06
C GLY A 72 10.15 -2.87 28.22
N THR A 73 11.27 -3.57 28.38
CA THR A 73 12.28 -3.28 29.43
C THR A 73 13.42 -2.41 28.90
N GLU A 74 13.48 -2.17 27.60
CA GLU A 74 14.51 -1.37 26.96
C GLU A 74 14.09 0.10 26.94
N GLU A 75 15.05 1.01 27.10
CA GLU A 75 14.80 2.43 26.85
C GLU A 75 14.51 2.65 25.36
N PRO A 76 13.42 3.39 25.00
CA PRO A 76 13.10 3.62 23.61
C PRO A 76 14.15 4.51 22.94
N GLU A 77 14.51 4.16 21.70
CA GLU A 77 15.37 5.00 20.86
C GLU A 77 14.68 6.37 20.61
N ILE A 78 15.45 7.45 20.76
CA ILE A 78 14.98 8.80 20.41
C ILE A 78 15.43 9.12 18.99
N ILE A 79 14.46 9.21 18.09
CA ILE A 79 14.66 9.63 16.70
C ILE A 79 14.63 11.18 16.65
N PRO A 80 15.74 11.81 16.22
CA PRO A 80 15.81 13.25 16.14
C PRO A 80 15.04 13.81 14.94
N LEU A 81 14.84 15.11 14.90
CA LEU A 81 14.44 15.87 13.71
C LEU A 81 15.68 16.21 12.90
N GLN A 82 15.62 16.02 11.58
CA GLN A 82 16.67 16.45 10.65
C GLN A 82 16.24 17.75 9.98
N ILE A 83 17.02 18.84 10.16
CA ILE A 83 16.79 20.15 9.54
C ILE A 83 18.01 20.48 8.67
N GLY A 84 17.94 20.17 7.37
CA GLY A 84 19.12 20.20 6.51
C GLY A 84 20.25 19.34 7.09
N ALA A 85 21.42 19.89 7.29
CA ALA A 85 22.57 19.19 7.89
C ALA A 85 22.46 19.02 9.41
N GLU A 86 21.61 19.78 10.10
CA GLU A 86 21.50 19.75 11.57
C GLU A 86 20.60 18.63 12.06
N THR A 87 21.01 18.00 13.15
CA THR A 87 20.21 16.98 13.87
C THR A 87 19.73 17.57 15.20
N VAL A 88 18.41 17.60 15.43
CA VAL A 88 17.81 18.28 16.59
C VAL A 88 16.94 17.31 17.39
N VAL A 89 17.21 17.14 18.68
CA VAL A 89 16.33 16.42 19.59
C VAL A 89 15.38 17.43 20.22
N CYS A 90 14.08 17.30 19.90
CA CYS A 90 13.05 18.18 20.42
C CYS A 90 12.53 17.72 21.79
N LYS A 91 12.02 18.68 22.58
CA LYS A 91 11.30 18.36 23.83
C LYS A 91 9.96 17.69 23.55
N ASN A 92 9.26 18.14 22.51
CA ASN A 92 8.01 17.54 22.08
C ASN A 92 8.30 16.32 21.20
N ARG A 93 7.83 15.14 21.62
CA ARG A 93 8.07 13.85 20.95
C ARG A 93 6.80 13.04 20.88
N TYR A 94 6.68 12.25 19.83
CA TYR A 94 5.59 11.28 19.67
C TYR A 94 6.11 9.89 20.01
N LYS A 95 5.36 9.16 20.83
CA LYS A 95 5.66 7.77 21.24
C LYS A 95 5.03 6.77 20.28
N TYR A 96 5.82 5.79 19.87
CA TYR A 96 5.37 4.69 19.02
C TYR A 96 5.24 3.42 19.84
N LEU A 97 4.01 2.92 19.92
CA LEU A 97 3.66 1.76 20.74
C LEU A 97 3.38 0.55 19.84
N ASP A 98 3.81 -0.63 20.27
CA ASP A 98 3.48 -1.89 19.61
C ASP A 98 2.01 -2.26 19.89
N ARG A 99 1.19 -2.21 18.85
CA ARG A 99 -0.25 -2.53 18.94
C ARG A 99 -0.55 -4.02 19.16
N CYS A 100 0.42 -4.86 18.87
CA CYS A 100 0.29 -6.32 19.01
C CYS A 100 0.70 -6.82 20.39
N GLN A 101 1.19 -5.92 21.24
CA GLN A 101 1.56 -6.19 22.63
C GLN A 101 0.69 -5.33 23.55
N ASN A 102 1.15 -5.03 24.75
CA ASN A 102 0.50 -4.06 25.61
C ASN A 102 0.90 -2.63 25.24
N ASP A 103 0.11 -1.62 25.63
CA ASP A 103 0.36 -0.21 25.27
C ASP A 103 1.60 0.39 25.96
N GLU A 104 2.24 -0.34 26.86
CA GLU A 104 3.42 0.08 27.59
C GLU A 104 4.71 -0.22 26.81
N VAL A 105 4.65 -1.08 25.78
CA VAL A 105 5.81 -1.41 24.95
C VAL A 105 6.06 -0.28 23.95
N CYS A 106 6.93 0.66 24.33
CA CYS A 106 7.36 1.74 23.45
C CYS A 106 8.50 1.28 22.55
N ILE A 107 8.31 1.39 21.25
CA ILE A 107 9.31 1.01 20.23
C ILE A 107 10.37 2.10 20.10
N CYS A 108 9.95 3.35 19.96
CA CYS A 108 10.80 4.54 19.86
C CYS A 108 9.98 5.80 20.15
N GLU A 109 10.70 6.92 20.32
CA GLU A 109 10.12 8.27 20.35
C GLU A 109 10.69 9.08 19.19
N MET A 110 9.90 9.92 18.53
CA MET A 110 10.36 10.78 17.43
C MET A 110 10.08 12.24 17.71
N SER A 111 11.10 13.08 17.50
CA SER A 111 11.02 14.53 17.67
C SER A 111 10.01 15.16 16.71
N GLN A 112 9.13 16.02 17.22
CA GLN A 112 8.13 16.75 16.44
C GLN A 112 8.59 18.16 16.15
N ALA A 113 8.47 18.60 14.90
CA ALA A 113 8.75 19.96 14.49
C ALA A 113 7.64 20.92 14.94
N ASP A 114 8.05 22.08 15.44
CA ASP A 114 7.19 23.25 15.62
C ASP A 114 7.10 24.11 14.34
N SER A 115 6.33 25.19 14.38
CA SER A 115 6.13 26.05 13.21
C SER A 115 7.41 26.74 12.74
N ALA A 116 8.28 27.19 13.65
CA ALA A 116 9.54 27.83 13.29
C ALA A 116 10.52 26.85 12.64
N GLN A 117 10.57 25.60 13.13
CA GLN A 117 11.36 24.53 12.53
C GLN A 117 10.83 24.15 11.15
N VAL A 118 9.51 24.13 10.96
CA VAL A 118 8.88 23.89 9.65
C VAL A 118 9.24 24.99 8.66
N GLU A 119 9.20 26.27 9.06
CA GLU A 119 9.62 27.39 8.21
C GLU A 119 11.09 27.26 7.78
N LYS A 120 12.00 26.89 8.71
CA LYS A 120 13.41 26.65 8.39
C LYS A 120 13.60 25.49 7.41
N ILE A 121 12.83 24.40 7.56
CA ILE A 121 12.83 23.25 6.65
C ILE A 121 12.38 23.67 5.24
N ILE A 122 11.34 24.51 5.14
CA ILE A 122 10.83 25.02 3.88
C ILE A 122 11.90 25.91 3.20
N GLU A 123 12.54 26.82 3.95
CA GLU A 123 13.60 27.69 3.44
C GLU A 123 14.79 26.88 2.88
N ILE A 124 15.25 25.85 3.61
CA ILE A 124 16.34 24.99 3.16
C ILE A 124 15.95 24.24 1.88
N ALA A 125 14.75 23.69 1.82
CA ALA A 125 14.28 22.99 0.62
C ALA A 125 14.11 23.94 -0.57
N GLU A 126 13.66 25.17 -0.35
CA GLU A 126 13.50 26.19 -1.40
C GLU A 126 14.84 26.68 -1.93
N THR A 127 15.79 26.99 -1.04
CA THR A 127 17.12 27.52 -1.43
C THR A 127 18.04 26.46 -2.01
N ASP A 128 17.84 25.19 -1.67
CA ASP A 128 18.65 24.05 -2.16
C ASP A 128 20.15 24.28 -1.99
N PRO A 129 20.66 24.50 -0.77
CA PRO A 129 22.05 24.87 -0.54
C PRO A 129 23.04 23.78 -0.96
N ALA A 130 22.60 22.53 -1.00
CA ALA A 130 23.41 21.40 -1.50
C ALA A 130 23.44 21.31 -3.03
N GLY A 131 22.59 22.05 -3.74
CA GLY A 131 22.60 22.10 -5.22
C GLY A 131 22.04 20.87 -5.91
N TRP A 132 21.13 20.14 -5.27
CA TRP A 132 20.50 18.94 -5.86
C TRP A 132 19.86 19.21 -7.24
N ARG A 133 19.23 20.38 -7.42
CA ARG A 133 18.62 20.80 -8.70
C ARG A 133 19.61 20.91 -9.84
N LYS A 134 20.90 21.07 -9.53
CA LYS A 134 21.98 21.20 -10.53
C LYS A 134 22.65 19.87 -10.85
N THR A 135 22.34 18.78 -10.15
CA THR A 135 22.88 17.46 -10.45
C THR A 135 22.40 16.99 -11.82
N THR A 136 23.23 16.24 -12.53
CA THR A 136 22.85 15.68 -13.83
C THR A 136 21.79 14.58 -13.66
N LEU A 137 21.07 14.29 -14.74
CA LEU A 137 20.10 13.20 -14.76
C LEU A 137 20.78 11.85 -14.51
N GLU A 138 21.95 11.62 -15.10
CA GLU A 138 22.74 10.42 -14.93
C GLU A 138 23.18 10.21 -13.49
N GLU A 139 23.61 11.29 -12.82
CA GLU A 139 24.00 11.21 -11.42
C GLU A 139 22.79 10.92 -10.51
N ARG A 140 21.66 11.59 -10.74
CA ARG A 140 20.41 11.27 -10.02
C ARG A 140 19.97 9.82 -10.25
N HIS A 141 20.07 9.34 -11.49
CA HIS A 141 19.76 7.95 -11.83
C HIS A 141 20.64 6.96 -11.05
N ARG A 142 21.94 7.19 -11.02
CA ARG A 142 22.90 6.37 -10.26
C ARG A 142 22.58 6.37 -8.77
N ILE A 143 22.31 7.54 -8.19
CA ILE A 143 21.99 7.68 -6.75
C ILE A 143 20.65 6.98 -6.42
N MET A 144 19.62 7.09 -7.26
CA MET A 144 18.34 6.41 -7.03
C MET A 144 18.45 4.89 -7.12
N TYR A 145 19.29 4.35 -8.02
CA TYR A 145 19.57 2.90 -8.05
C TYR A 145 20.32 2.44 -6.79
N GLU A 146 21.25 3.23 -6.30
CA GLU A 146 21.93 2.95 -5.03
C GLU A 146 20.95 2.99 -3.86
N ALA A 147 20.03 3.97 -3.82
CA ALA A 147 18.96 4.02 -2.82
C ALA A 147 18.06 2.78 -2.91
N ALA A 148 17.71 2.32 -4.12
CA ALA A 148 16.95 1.09 -4.33
C ALA A 148 17.68 -0.14 -3.76
N ASN A 149 18.98 -0.25 -4.00
CA ASN A 149 19.82 -1.33 -3.46
C ASN A 149 19.84 -1.31 -1.93
N ARG A 150 19.96 -0.13 -1.31
CA ARG A 150 19.93 0.02 0.15
C ARG A 150 18.58 -0.33 0.74
N LEU A 151 17.47 0.05 0.09
CA LEU A 151 16.13 -0.36 0.50
C LEU A 151 15.98 -1.89 0.45
N ALA A 152 16.50 -2.54 -0.57
CA ALA A 152 16.46 -4.00 -0.71
C ALA A 152 17.34 -4.69 0.36
N ASP A 153 18.52 -4.15 0.67
CA ASP A 153 19.43 -4.69 1.68
C ASP A 153 18.84 -4.58 3.09
N MET A 154 18.18 -3.45 3.41
CA MET A 154 17.53 -3.24 4.71
C MET A 154 16.10 -3.79 4.80
N ARG A 155 15.66 -4.64 3.85
CA ARG A 155 14.32 -5.24 3.77
C ARG A 155 13.82 -5.76 5.11
N GLY A 156 14.62 -6.54 5.82
CA GLY A 156 14.25 -7.13 7.10
C GLY A 156 13.95 -6.08 8.19
N ASP A 157 14.72 -5.02 8.22
CA ASP A 157 14.54 -3.92 9.18
C ASP A 157 13.30 -3.09 8.86
N LEU A 158 13.06 -2.80 7.59
CA LEU A 158 11.84 -2.11 7.15
C LEU A 158 10.59 -2.92 7.51
N ILE A 159 10.59 -4.24 7.23
CA ILE A 159 9.49 -5.13 7.60
C ILE A 159 9.29 -5.15 9.12
N GLY A 160 10.36 -5.33 9.88
CA GLY A 160 10.29 -5.36 11.35
C GLY A 160 9.74 -4.07 11.94
N CYS A 161 10.16 -2.92 11.41
CA CYS A 161 9.62 -1.62 11.80
C CYS A 161 8.13 -1.49 11.46
N MET A 162 7.71 -1.90 10.24
CA MET A 162 6.30 -1.90 9.85
C MET A 162 5.45 -2.80 10.74
N CYS A 163 5.94 -4.00 11.08
CA CYS A 163 5.28 -4.88 12.05
C CYS A 163 5.07 -4.17 13.40
N ALA A 164 6.13 -3.55 13.93
CA ALA A 164 6.13 -2.94 15.25
C ALA A 164 5.21 -1.71 15.34
N VAL A 165 5.28 -0.78 14.37
CA VAL A 165 4.62 0.53 14.50
C VAL A 165 3.27 0.61 13.80
N THR A 166 3.03 -0.16 12.73
CA THR A 166 1.76 -0.13 11.99
C THR A 166 0.93 -1.39 12.11
N GLY A 167 1.48 -2.46 12.68
CA GLY A 167 0.79 -3.74 12.77
C GLY A 167 0.63 -4.46 11.44
N LYS A 168 1.51 -4.18 10.48
CA LYS A 168 1.53 -4.84 9.17
C LYS A 168 2.16 -6.22 9.28
N THR A 169 1.54 -7.25 8.67
CA THR A 169 2.12 -8.61 8.70
C THR A 169 3.41 -8.68 7.89
N VAL A 170 4.26 -9.66 8.15
CA VAL A 170 5.54 -9.83 7.45
C VAL A 170 5.33 -10.02 5.94
N ILE A 171 4.29 -10.74 5.53
CA ILE A 171 3.97 -11.00 4.12
C ILE A 171 3.58 -9.69 3.42
N GLU A 172 2.72 -8.89 4.02
CA GLU A 172 2.30 -7.59 3.48
C GLU A 172 3.46 -6.59 3.47
N GLY A 173 4.33 -6.61 4.48
CA GLY A 173 5.52 -5.76 4.55
C GLY A 173 6.57 -6.11 3.51
N ASP A 174 6.74 -7.39 3.19
CA ASP A 174 7.71 -7.86 2.20
C ASP A 174 7.40 -7.36 0.79
N VAL A 175 6.15 -7.56 0.35
CA VAL A 175 5.65 -7.06 -0.95
C VAL A 175 5.80 -5.53 -1.04
N GLU A 176 5.55 -4.83 0.05
CA GLU A 176 5.68 -3.37 0.10
C GLU A 176 7.13 -2.90 -0.04
N VAL A 177 8.11 -3.61 0.53
CA VAL A 177 9.52 -3.29 0.32
C VAL A 177 9.93 -3.53 -1.14
N SER A 178 9.46 -4.62 -1.76
CA SER A 178 9.67 -4.85 -3.20
C SER A 178 9.12 -3.68 -4.04
N GLU A 179 7.91 -3.23 -3.73
CA GLU A 179 7.27 -2.10 -4.40
C GLU A 179 8.05 -0.79 -4.21
N ALA A 180 8.59 -0.53 -3.01
CA ALA A 180 9.44 0.64 -2.75
C ALA A 180 10.72 0.63 -3.59
N VAL A 181 11.39 -0.52 -3.69
CA VAL A 181 12.56 -0.73 -4.55
C VAL A 181 12.19 -0.50 -6.02
N ASP A 182 11.06 -1.04 -6.44
CA ASP A 182 10.54 -0.89 -7.79
C ASP A 182 10.23 0.57 -8.13
N TYR A 183 9.63 1.33 -7.25
CA TYR A 183 9.40 2.77 -7.46
C TYR A 183 10.72 3.53 -7.63
N ALA A 184 11.73 3.21 -6.81
CA ALA A 184 13.03 3.88 -6.92
C ALA A 184 13.70 3.62 -8.27
N ARG A 185 13.59 2.42 -8.82
CA ARG A 185 14.07 2.07 -10.16
C ARG A 185 13.20 2.65 -11.28
N PHE A 186 11.87 2.60 -11.10
CA PHE A 186 10.91 2.98 -12.13
C PHE A 186 10.95 4.47 -12.45
N TYR A 187 10.77 5.34 -11.45
CA TYR A 187 10.67 6.77 -11.71
C TYR A 187 11.96 7.36 -12.26
N THR A 188 13.12 6.88 -11.80
CA THR A 188 14.40 7.36 -12.34
C THR A 188 14.64 6.88 -13.77
N THR A 189 14.26 5.63 -14.12
CA THR A 189 14.32 5.10 -15.48
C THR A 189 13.31 5.80 -16.40
N ALA A 190 12.08 6.05 -15.91
CA ALA A 190 11.08 6.79 -16.67
C ALA A 190 11.53 8.22 -16.97
N MET A 191 12.19 8.89 -16.02
CA MET A 191 12.73 10.24 -16.21
C MET A 191 13.78 10.30 -17.31
N LYS A 192 14.67 9.29 -17.42
CA LYS A 192 15.63 9.19 -18.53
C LYS A 192 14.90 9.03 -19.88
N LYS A 193 13.86 8.22 -19.93
CA LYS A 193 13.06 8.07 -21.15
C LYS A 193 12.37 9.37 -21.57
N PHE A 194 11.81 10.12 -20.61
CA PHE A 194 11.24 11.44 -20.92
C PHE A 194 12.30 12.45 -21.40
N ALA A 195 13.48 12.46 -20.77
CA ALA A 195 14.56 13.36 -21.15
C ALA A 195 15.18 13.05 -22.52
N ALA A 196 15.01 11.81 -23.02
CA ALA A 196 15.45 11.39 -24.35
C ALA A 196 14.45 11.75 -25.48
N LEU A 197 13.29 12.31 -25.16
CA LEU A 197 12.33 12.76 -26.18
C LEU A 197 12.82 14.07 -26.82
N ASP A 198 12.76 14.13 -28.14
CA ASP A 198 13.06 15.33 -28.89
C ASP A 198 12.07 16.47 -28.59
N ASP A 199 12.54 17.70 -28.67
CA ASP A 199 11.71 18.92 -28.47
C ASP A 199 11.07 19.10 -27.09
N ILE A 200 11.55 18.37 -26.05
CA ILE A 200 11.09 18.51 -24.67
C ILE A 200 12.23 19.03 -23.78
N GLU A 201 12.00 20.16 -23.11
CA GLU A 201 12.85 20.66 -22.05
C GLU A 201 12.27 20.32 -20.68
N ILE A 202 13.02 19.58 -19.85
CA ILE A 202 12.61 19.18 -18.50
C ILE A 202 13.26 20.13 -17.48
N LYS A 203 12.43 20.78 -16.65
CA LYS A 203 12.89 21.68 -15.57
C LYS A 203 12.33 21.25 -14.24
N PRO A 204 13.14 21.25 -13.16
CA PRO A 204 12.64 21.06 -11.80
C PRO A 204 11.58 22.14 -11.46
N LYS A 205 10.51 21.74 -10.79
CA LYS A 205 9.49 22.67 -10.31
C LYS A 205 9.95 23.46 -9.07
N GLY A 206 10.82 22.87 -8.25
CA GLY A 206 11.31 23.46 -7.01
C GLY A 206 11.13 22.52 -5.82
N THR A 207 10.42 22.93 -4.78
CA THR A 207 10.16 22.11 -3.60
C THR A 207 8.84 21.35 -3.74
N ILE A 208 8.88 20.04 -3.56
CA ILE A 208 7.72 19.14 -3.59
C ILE A 208 7.39 18.71 -2.16
N LEU A 209 6.12 18.80 -1.78
CA LEU A 209 5.61 18.26 -0.52
C LEU A 209 4.98 16.90 -0.78
N VAL A 210 5.48 15.84 -0.13
CA VAL A 210 4.89 14.51 -0.13
C VAL A 210 4.18 14.27 1.20
N ILE A 211 2.87 14.02 1.16
CA ILE A 211 2.06 13.64 2.32
C ILE A 211 1.61 12.21 2.11
N SER A 212 2.07 11.29 2.96
CA SER A 212 1.86 9.86 2.76
C SER A 212 1.04 9.20 3.86
N PRO A 213 0.35 8.08 3.55
CA PRO A 213 -0.50 7.37 4.48
C PRO A 213 0.32 6.45 5.41
N TRP A 214 -0.40 5.76 6.29
CA TRP A 214 0.17 4.80 7.23
C TRP A 214 0.02 3.33 6.79
N ASN A 215 -0.91 3.04 5.89
CA ASN A 215 -1.24 1.67 5.46
C ASN A 215 -0.25 1.09 4.44
N PHE A 216 0.46 1.96 3.71
CA PHE A 216 1.65 1.66 2.90
C PHE A 216 2.77 2.62 3.29
N PRO A 217 3.37 2.43 4.48
CA PRO A 217 4.28 3.41 5.09
C PRO A 217 5.66 3.48 4.43
N CYS A 218 6.01 2.54 3.56
CA CYS A 218 7.28 2.46 2.84
C CYS A 218 7.11 2.79 1.35
N ALA A 219 6.33 2.01 0.61
CA ALA A 219 6.26 2.12 -0.85
C ALA A 219 5.69 3.46 -1.34
N ILE A 220 4.55 3.88 -0.83
CA ILE A 220 3.89 5.10 -1.28
C ILE A 220 4.76 6.35 -1.03
N PRO A 221 5.32 6.60 0.17
CA PRO A 221 6.21 7.73 0.36
C PRO A 221 7.48 7.65 -0.48
N VAL A 222 8.09 6.47 -0.63
CA VAL A 222 9.25 6.29 -1.51
C VAL A 222 8.91 6.65 -2.95
N GLY A 223 7.75 6.21 -3.47
CA GLY A 223 7.27 6.58 -4.80
C GLY A 223 7.18 8.09 -5.00
N GLY A 224 6.54 8.80 -4.07
CA GLY A 224 6.42 10.27 -4.11
C GLY A 224 7.76 10.99 -4.02
N ILE A 225 8.66 10.52 -3.14
CA ILE A 225 10.01 11.07 -2.99
C ILE A 225 10.82 10.91 -4.28
N VAL A 226 10.86 9.70 -4.81
CA VAL A 226 11.68 9.40 -6.01
C VAL A 226 11.14 10.14 -7.23
N ALA A 227 9.83 10.24 -7.40
CA ALA A 227 9.22 11.05 -8.46
C ALA A 227 9.69 12.53 -8.39
N GLY A 228 9.75 13.09 -7.18
CA GLY A 228 10.27 14.44 -6.95
C GLY A 228 11.77 14.54 -7.22
N LEU A 229 12.59 13.69 -6.60
CA LEU A 229 14.05 13.73 -6.67
C LEU A 229 14.59 13.42 -8.07
N ALA A 230 14.03 12.44 -8.78
CA ALA A 230 14.42 12.10 -10.15
C ALA A 230 14.20 13.27 -11.10
N GLY A 231 13.13 14.05 -10.88
CA GLY A 231 12.86 15.30 -11.60
C GLY A 231 13.75 16.47 -11.19
N GLY A 232 14.72 16.28 -10.29
CA GLY A 232 15.64 17.32 -9.80
C GLY A 232 15.01 18.27 -8.79
N ASN A 233 13.90 17.92 -8.16
CA ASN A 233 13.26 18.72 -7.12
C ASN A 233 13.81 18.38 -5.74
N THR A 234 13.71 19.31 -4.79
CA THR A 234 13.85 19.00 -3.36
C THR A 234 12.52 18.48 -2.82
N VAL A 235 12.55 17.63 -1.81
CA VAL A 235 11.36 16.99 -1.26
C VAL A 235 11.29 17.17 0.25
N ILE A 236 10.12 17.59 0.72
CA ILE A 236 9.74 17.50 2.14
C ILE A 236 8.73 16.37 2.27
N LEU A 237 9.07 15.36 3.06
CA LEU A 237 8.16 14.25 3.36
C LEU A 237 7.49 14.48 4.72
N LYS A 238 6.18 14.52 4.71
CA LYS A 238 5.34 14.45 5.90
C LYS A 238 4.59 13.12 5.92
N PRO A 239 5.13 12.05 6.54
CA PRO A 239 4.45 10.79 6.65
C PRO A 239 3.27 10.89 7.62
N ALA A 240 2.34 9.93 7.56
CA ALA A 240 1.39 9.75 8.65
C ALA A 240 2.17 9.56 9.97
N THR A 241 1.78 10.29 11.01
CA THR A 241 2.53 10.32 12.28
C THR A 241 2.81 8.91 12.81
N VAL A 242 1.81 8.02 12.77
CA VAL A 242 1.94 6.64 13.27
C VAL A 242 2.92 5.76 12.48
N ALA A 243 3.38 6.19 11.31
CA ALA A 243 4.28 5.45 10.43
C ALA A 243 5.65 6.13 10.23
N ALA A 244 5.91 7.25 10.91
CA ALA A 244 7.09 8.04 10.67
C ALA A 244 8.43 7.34 10.97
N PRO A 245 8.56 6.38 11.90
CA PRO A 245 9.78 5.61 12.06
C PRO A 245 10.21 4.85 10.80
N VAL A 246 9.24 4.31 10.02
CA VAL A 246 9.53 3.67 8.72
C VAL A 246 10.10 4.71 7.74
N ALA A 247 9.51 5.91 7.72
CA ALA A 247 9.97 7.01 6.88
C ALA A 247 11.39 7.47 7.23
N TRP A 248 11.72 7.52 8.50
CA TRP A 248 13.07 7.82 8.95
C TRP A 248 14.08 6.78 8.48
N MET A 249 13.72 5.51 8.56
CA MET A 249 14.61 4.40 8.14
C MET A 249 14.94 4.49 6.66
N PHE A 250 13.93 4.59 5.79
CA PHE A 250 14.22 4.68 4.36
C PHE A 250 14.86 6.03 3.95
N ALA A 251 14.60 7.13 4.67
CA ALA A 251 15.30 8.38 4.41
C ALA A 251 16.81 8.25 4.63
N LYS A 252 17.23 7.50 5.65
CA LYS A 252 18.66 7.16 5.85
C LYS A 252 19.24 6.42 4.64
N ALA A 253 18.49 5.48 4.04
CA ALA A 253 18.93 4.80 2.82
C ALA A 253 19.19 5.76 1.66
N PHE A 254 18.35 6.80 1.50
CA PHE A 254 18.56 7.83 0.48
C PHE A 254 19.76 8.72 0.80
N TRP A 255 19.93 9.16 2.04
CA TRP A 255 21.09 9.96 2.45
C TRP A 255 22.40 9.19 2.27
N ASP A 256 22.42 7.93 2.69
CA ASP A 256 23.59 7.03 2.54
C ASP A 256 23.87 6.68 1.07
N ALA A 257 22.88 6.76 0.18
CA ALA A 257 23.05 6.61 -1.26
C ALA A 257 23.64 7.86 -1.94
N GLY A 258 23.70 8.99 -1.24
CA GLY A 258 24.26 10.26 -1.73
C GLY A 258 23.24 11.35 -1.99
N VAL A 259 21.97 11.19 -1.62
CA VAL A 259 21.01 12.30 -1.62
C VAL A 259 21.35 13.26 -0.46
N PRO A 260 21.59 14.56 -0.70
CA PRO A 260 21.82 15.50 0.38
C PRO A 260 20.64 15.58 1.37
N LYS A 261 20.92 15.75 2.65
CA LYS A 261 19.88 15.88 3.67
C LYS A 261 18.98 17.10 3.45
N GLU A 262 19.50 18.13 2.80
CA GLU A 262 18.78 19.33 2.38
C GLU A 262 17.78 19.04 1.24
N ALA A 263 18.06 18.03 0.42
CA ALA A 263 17.22 17.68 -0.72
C ALA A 263 16.06 16.74 -0.34
N ILE A 264 16.20 15.99 0.78
CA ILE A 264 15.11 15.17 1.33
C ILE A 264 15.03 15.35 2.84
N GLN A 265 13.94 15.91 3.33
CA GLN A 265 13.69 16.16 4.74
C GLN A 265 12.42 15.45 5.19
N VAL A 266 12.49 14.74 6.32
CA VAL A 266 11.37 14.00 6.90
C VAL A 266 10.91 14.68 8.17
N ILE A 267 9.62 15.03 8.25
CA ILE A 267 9.06 15.73 9.40
C ILE A 267 7.78 15.10 9.90
N ILE A 268 7.60 15.09 11.22
CA ILE A 268 6.30 14.97 11.86
C ILE A 268 5.99 16.28 12.58
N THR A 269 4.74 16.68 12.57
CA THR A 269 4.32 17.97 13.11
C THR A 269 2.86 17.95 13.54
N ASN A 270 2.42 18.97 14.30
CA ASN A 270 1.03 19.16 14.68
C ASN A 270 0.21 19.80 13.54
N ARG A 271 -1.10 19.99 13.78
CA ARG A 271 -2.02 20.56 12.77
C ARG A 271 -1.67 22.01 12.38
N GLU A 272 -1.20 22.80 13.32
CA GLU A 272 -0.87 24.21 13.09
C GLU A 272 0.33 24.34 12.14
N ALA A 273 1.43 23.65 12.47
CA ALA A 273 2.62 23.65 11.63
C ALA A 273 2.39 22.91 10.29
N LEU A 274 1.48 21.93 10.21
CA LEU A 274 1.05 21.33 8.95
C LEU A 274 0.35 22.36 8.04
N LYS A 275 -0.42 23.27 8.59
CA LYS A 275 -1.04 24.36 7.82
C LYS A 275 0.02 25.28 7.20
N VAL A 276 1.06 25.64 7.97
CA VAL A 276 2.21 26.40 7.45
C VAL A 276 2.81 25.68 6.25
N LEU A 277 3.06 24.40 6.37
CA LEU A 277 3.66 23.58 5.31
C LEU A 277 2.79 23.53 4.04
N THR A 278 1.48 23.27 4.18
CA THR A 278 0.58 23.10 3.02
C THR A 278 0.19 24.40 2.31
N THR A 279 0.40 25.56 2.95
CA THR A 279 0.09 26.88 2.37
C THR A 279 1.32 27.70 1.98
N ALA A 280 2.54 27.18 2.22
CA ALA A 280 3.77 27.89 1.90
C ALA A 280 3.95 28.12 0.40
N PRO A 281 4.22 29.36 -0.08
CA PRO A 281 4.44 29.65 -1.49
C PRO A 281 5.67 28.95 -2.09
N ALA A 282 6.62 28.54 -1.25
CA ALA A 282 7.79 27.76 -1.63
C ALA A 282 7.44 26.36 -2.13
N ILE A 283 6.32 25.78 -1.67
CA ILE A 283 5.83 24.47 -2.14
C ILE A 283 5.23 24.63 -3.54
N LYS A 284 5.85 23.98 -4.52
CA LYS A 284 5.47 24.09 -5.93
C LYS A 284 4.55 22.96 -6.42
N HIS A 285 4.44 21.89 -5.65
CA HIS A 285 3.55 20.77 -5.92
C HIS A 285 3.34 19.94 -4.65
N ILE A 286 2.12 19.45 -4.46
CA ILE A 286 1.80 18.54 -3.36
C ILE A 286 1.43 17.19 -3.94
N ILE A 287 2.09 16.13 -3.46
CA ILE A 287 1.73 14.73 -3.73
C ILE A 287 1.11 14.19 -2.45
N LEU A 288 -0.17 13.87 -2.50
CA LEU A 288 -0.93 13.37 -1.35
C LEU A 288 -1.45 11.97 -1.61
N THR A 289 -1.21 11.06 -0.70
CA THR A 289 -2.02 9.84 -0.57
C THR A 289 -2.62 9.80 0.83
N GLY A 290 -3.96 9.76 0.93
CA GLY A 290 -4.64 9.82 2.21
C GLY A 290 -6.16 9.91 2.11
N GLY A 291 -6.82 10.42 3.15
CA GLY A 291 -8.28 10.57 3.15
C GLY A 291 -8.76 11.70 2.24
N THR A 292 -9.92 11.48 1.61
CA THR A 292 -10.58 12.45 0.70
C THR A 292 -10.78 13.83 1.37
N ASP A 293 -11.19 13.86 2.63
CA ASP A 293 -11.34 15.12 3.38
C ASP A 293 -10.03 15.90 3.49
N THR A 294 -8.90 15.19 3.62
CA THR A 294 -7.58 15.84 3.68
C THR A 294 -7.24 16.49 2.34
N ALA A 295 -7.47 15.80 1.24
CA ALA A 295 -7.26 16.33 -0.11
C ALA A 295 -8.10 17.59 -0.35
N GLN A 296 -9.40 17.51 -0.04
CA GLN A 296 -10.33 18.63 -0.19
C GLN A 296 -9.94 19.83 0.68
N ASN A 297 -9.52 19.60 1.93
CA ASN A 297 -9.10 20.67 2.83
C ASN A 297 -7.83 21.36 2.34
N ILE A 298 -6.86 20.60 1.80
CA ILE A 298 -5.65 21.18 1.19
C ILE A 298 -6.02 21.99 -0.05
N ALA A 299 -6.83 21.45 -0.95
CA ALA A 299 -7.26 22.14 -2.17
C ALA A 299 -8.01 23.44 -1.87
N ARG A 300 -8.86 23.47 -0.82
CA ARG A 300 -9.56 24.70 -0.39
C ARG A 300 -8.62 25.72 0.25
N ALA A 301 -7.66 25.25 1.05
CA ALA A 301 -6.72 26.13 1.75
C ALA A 301 -5.65 26.70 0.83
N ASN A 302 -5.26 25.97 -0.21
CA ASN A 302 -4.23 26.39 -1.18
C ASN A 302 -4.63 25.97 -2.61
N PRO A 303 -5.55 26.71 -3.25
CA PRO A 303 -6.04 26.37 -4.58
C PRO A 303 -5.04 26.66 -5.71
N VAL A 304 -3.93 27.33 -5.41
CA VAL A 304 -2.93 27.74 -6.39
C VAL A 304 -1.84 26.68 -6.59
N THR A 305 -1.47 25.96 -5.52
CA THR A 305 -0.44 24.92 -5.61
C THR A 305 -1.04 23.66 -6.23
N PRO A 306 -0.47 23.12 -7.32
CA PRO A 306 -0.94 21.89 -7.93
C PRO A 306 -0.92 20.74 -6.92
N LEU A 307 -2.01 19.99 -6.88
CA LEU A 307 -2.22 18.83 -6.00
C LEU A 307 -2.44 17.58 -6.83
N SER A 308 -1.54 16.59 -6.69
CA SER A 308 -1.77 15.21 -7.13
C SER A 308 -2.24 14.40 -5.93
N ALA A 309 -3.49 13.95 -5.93
CA ALA A 309 -4.09 13.30 -4.78
C ALA A 309 -4.62 11.91 -5.15
N GLU A 310 -4.16 10.90 -4.42
CA GLU A 310 -4.76 9.58 -4.37
C GLU A 310 -5.49 9.45 -3.03
N THR A 311 -6.80 9.17 -3.10
CA THR A 311 -7.64 9.14 -1.89
C THR A 311 -8.29 7.78 -1.69
N GLY A 312 -9.43 7.73 -1.00
CA GLY A 312 -10.12 6.50 -0.64
C GLY A 312 -10.78 5.77 -1.81
N GLY A 313 -11.37 4.63 -1.49
CA GLY A 313 -12.07 3.78 -2.45
C GLY A 313 -13.27 3.05 -1.82
N LYS A 314 -14.33 2.87 -2.60
CA LYS A 314 -15.41 1.91 -2.32
C LYS A 314 -15.39 0.87 -3.44
N ASN A 315 -14.36 0.02 -3.39
CA ASN A 315 -14.05 -0.88 -4.50
C ASN A 315 -14.97 -2.09 -4.52
N VAL A 316 -15.34 -2.48 -5.72
CA VAL A 316 -16.37 -3.49 -5.97
C VAL A 316 -15.81 -4.66 -6.75
N ILE A 317 -16.15 -5.88 -6.32
CA ILE A 317 -16.08 -7.06 -7.17
C ILE A 317 -17.51 -7.43 -7.58
N ILE A 318 -17.72 -7.68 -8.87
CA ILE A 318 -18.95 -8.26 -9.41
C ILE A 318 -18.68 -9.75 -9.65
N LEU A 319 -19.59 -10.61 -9.17
CA LEU A 319 -19.60 -12.05 -9.47
C LEU A 319 -20.86 -12.40 -10.22
N THR A 320 -20.71 -12.84 -11.47
CA THR A 320 -21.81 -13.30 -12.32
C THR A 320 -22.05 -14.81 -12.18
N ALA A 321 -23.14 -15.30 -12.74
CA ALA A 321 -23.47 -16.73 -12.77
C ALA A 321 -22.42 -17.57 -13.51
N SER A 322 -21.73 -16.99 -14.49
CA SER A 322 -20.67 -17.62 -15.28
C SER A 322 -19.33 -17.71 -14.56
N GLY A 323 -19.16 -17.03 -13.41
CA GLY A 323 -17.90 -17.01 -12.66
C GLY A 323 -17.58 -18.34 -11.96
N ASP A 324 -16.30 -18.71 -11.93
CA ASP A 324 -15.82 -19.81 -11.07
C ASP A 324 -15.96 -19.38 -9.61
N ARG A 325 -16.87 -20.02 -8.89
CA ARG A 325 -17.26 -19.61 -7.52
C ARG A 325 -16.13 -19.80 -6.51
N ASP A 326 -15.36 -20.89 -6.62
CA ASP A 326 -14.30 -21.19 -5.67
C ASP A 326 -13.09 -20.27 -5.88
N HIS A 327 -12.73 -20.03 -7.13
CA HIS A 327 -11.71 -19.04 -7.49
C HIS A 327 -12.14 -17.61 -7.11
N ALA A 328 -13.40 -17.27 -7.34
CA ALA A 328 -13.96 -15.97 -6.95
C ALA A 328 -13.89 -15.74 -5.44
N ILE A 329 -14.27 -16.73 -4.61
CA ILE A 329 -14.19 -16.65 -3.14
C ILE A 329 -12.75 -16.37 -2.70
N MET A 330 -11.76 -17.07 -3.25
CA MET A 330 -10.35 -16.83 -2.95
C MET A 330 -9.95 -15.38 -3.26
N ASN A 331 -10.30 -14.87 -4.44
CA ASN A 331 -10.00 -13.50 -4.86
C ASN A 331 -10.72 -12.44 -4.01
N ILE A 332 -11.98 -12.68 -3.67
CA ILE A 332 -12.81 -11.79 -2.83
C ILE A 332 -12.21 -11.70 -1.42
N VAL A 333 -11.95 -12.83 -0.78
CA VAL A 333 -11.44 -12.89 0.60
C VAL A 333 -10.06 -12.24 0.71
N ALA A 334 -9.15 -12.55 -0.22
CA ALA A 334 -7.84 -11.91 -0.28
C ALA A 334 -7.94 -10.39 -0.49
N SER A 335 -8.85 -9.94 -1.37
CA SER A 335 -9.04 -8.52 -1.66
C SER A 335 -9.74 -7.75 -0.53
N ALA A 336 -10.62 -8.41 0.22
CA ALA A 336 -11.40 -7.76 1.28
C ALA A 336 -10.63 -7.66 2.60
N PHE A 337 -9.83 -8.68 2.95
CA PHE A 337 -9.30 -8.83 4.29
C PHE A 337 -7.78 -8.71 4.41
N GLY A 338 -7.05 -8.64 3.30
CA GLY A 338 -5.61 -8.32 3.31
C GLY A 338 -5.35 -7.00 4.03
N ASN A 339 -4.34 -6.95 4.90
CA ASN A 339 -4.02 -5.82 5.78
C ASN A 339 -5.24 -5.35 6.64
N ALA A 340 -6.06 -6.29 7.11
CA ALA A 340 -7.31 -6.03 7.83
C ALA A 340 -8.28 -5.09 7.06
N GLY A 341 -8.35 -5.20 5.73
CA GLY A 341 -9.18 -4.35 4.88
C GLY A 341 -8.73 -2.89 4.79
N GLN A 342 -7.55 -2.57 5.29
CA GLN A 342 -7.02 -1.20 5.36
C GLN A 342 -6.17 -0.86 4.12
N LYS A 343 -6.70 -1.14 2.94
CA LYS A 343 -6.11 -0.76 1.64
C LYS A 343 -7.09 0.13 0.89
N CYS A 344 -6.60 1.18 0.24
CA CYS A 344 -7.44 2.02 -0.63
C CYS A 344 -8.10 1.20 -1.75
N SER A 345 -7.47 0.11 -2.18
CA SER A 345 -7.94 -0.85 -3.19
C SER A 345 -8.70 -2.06 -2.62
N ALA A 346 -8.93 -2.15 -1.29
CA ALA A 346 -9.62 -3.30 -0.70
C ALA A 346 -11.04 -3.45 -1.23
N CYS A 347 -11.46 -4.70 -1.51
CA CYS A 347 -12.84 -5.01 -1.83
C CYS A 347 -13.72 -4.81 -0.59
N SER A 348 -14.55 -3.79 -0.59
CA SER A 348 -15.48 -3.53 0.51
C SER A 348 -16.96 -3.69 0.12
N LEU A 349 -17.22 -3.93 -1.16
CA LEU A 349 -18.54 -4.24 -1.70
C LEU A 349 -18.43 -5.37 -2.72
N LEU A 350 -19.24 -6.41 -2.53
CA LEU A 350 -19.40 -7.54 -3.45
C LEU A 350 -20.82 -7.51 -4.03
N LEU A 351 -20.94 -7.41 -5.33
CA LEU A 351 -22.20 -7.53 -6.06
C LEU A 351 -22.29 -8.92 -6.64
N VAL A 352 -23.32 -9.67 -6.27
CA VAL A 352 -23.48 -11.08 -6.66
C VAL A 352 -24.77 -11.27 -7.42
N GLU A 353 -24.67 -11.87 -8.60
CA GLU A 353 -25.85 -12.21 -9.41
C GLU A 353 -26.77 -13.17 -8.66
N ARG A 354 -28.09 -12.94 -8.77
CA ARG A 354 -29.13 -13.59 -7.97
C ARG A 354 -28.98 -15.11 -7.85
N SER A 355 -28.68 -15.79 -8.92
CA SER A 355 -28.52 -17.25 -8.94
C SER A 355 -27.38 -17.76 -8.03
N VAL A 356 -26.30 -16.97 -7.90
CA VAL A 356 -25.17 -17.24 -7.00
C VAL A 356 -25.45 -16.71 -5.60
N TYR A 357 -26.09 -15.54 -5.51
CA TYR A 357 -26.44 -14.90 -4.23
C TYR A 357 -27.37 -15.80 -3.38
N GLU A 358 -28.35 -16.47 -4.00
CA GLU A 358 -29.32 -17.36 -3.32
C GLU A 358 -28.72 -18.75 -3.05
N ASP A 359 -27.60 -19.12 -3.68
CA ASP A 359 -26.95 -20.42 -3.49
C ASP A 359 -26.36 -20.54 -2.06
N LYS A 360 -26.97 -21.43 -1.26
CA LYS A 360 -26.54 -21.72 0.11
C LYS A 360 -25.13 -22.31 0.20
N ASN A 361 -24.70 -23.02 -0.84
CA ASN A 361 -23.35 -23.57 -0.90
C ASN A 361 -22.30 -22.44 -1.08
N PHE A 362 -22.57 -21.46 -1.95
CA PHE A 362 -21.72 -20.28 -2.09
C PHE A 362 -21.65 -19.49 -0.77
N GLN A 363 -22.80 -19.25 -0.12
CA GLN A 363 -22.83 -18.54 1.18
C GLN A 363 -21.98 -19.29 2.23
N SER A 364 -22.14 -20.62 2.34
CA SER A 364 -21.36 -21.43 3.29
C SER A 364 -19.85 -21.36 3.00
N LYS A 365 -19.45 -21.53 1.75
CA LYS A 365 -18.04 -21.47 1.35
C LYS A 365 -17.42 -20.10 1.59
N LEU A 366 -18.13 -19.00 1.29
CA LEU A 366 -17.65 -17.63 1.57
C LEU A 366 -17.49 -17.41 3.08
N LYS A 367 -18.45 -17.87 3.88
CA LYS A 367 -18.37 -17.83 5.35
C LYS A 367 -17.16 -18.60 5.85
N ASP A 368 -16.97 -19.84 5.40
CA ASP A 368 -15.87 -20.71 5.83
C ASP A 368 -14.51 -20.09 5.44
N ALA A 369 -14.39 -19.59 4.22
CA ALA A 369 -13.18 -18.91 3.76
C ALA A 369 -12.84 -17.67 4.59
N ALA A 370 -13.83 -16.81 4.88
CA ALA A 370 -13.63 -15.62 5.69
C ALA A 370 -13.25 -15.95 7.15
N THR A 371 -13.91 -16.96 7.74
CA THR A 371 -13.66 -17.35 9.14
C THR A 371 -12.40 -18.19 9.33
N SER A 372 -11.85 -18.78 8.27
CA SER A 372 -10.59 -19.54 8.30
C SER A 372 -9.35 -18.66 8.41
N LEU A 373 -9.45 -17.36 8.08
CA LEU A 373 -8.32 -16.45 8.19
C LEU A 373 -7.91 -16.27 9.65
N LYS A 374 -6.66 -16.59 9.95
CA LYS A 374 -6.11 -16.41 11.31
C LYS A 374 -5.87 -14.93 11.58
N VAL A 375 -6.51 -14.43 12.63
CA VAL A 375 -6.41 -13.05 13.09
C VAL A 375 -5.57 -13.00 14.36
N GLY A 376 -4.66 -12.04 14.48
CA GLY A 376 -3.88 -11.90 15.70
C GLY A 376 -2.61 -11.06 15.53
N SER A 377 -1.75 -11.15 16.56
CA SER A 377 -0.48 -10.43 16.59
C SER A 377 0.37 -10.74 15.35
N VAL A 378 0.96 -9.70 14.76
CA VAL A 378 1.88 -9.82 13.61
C VAL A 378 3.18 -10.56 13.95
N TRP A 379 3.49 -10.67 15.24
CA TRP A 379 4.65 -11.45 15.73
C TRP A 379 4.43 -12.96 15.68
N ASN A 380 3.27 -13.41 15.22
CA ASN A 380 3.01 -14.79 14.86
C ASN A 380 2.90 -14.89 13.33
N PRO A 381 3.86 -15.49 12.62
CA PRO A 381 3.88 -15.53 11.16
C PRO A 381 2.72 -16.33 10.54
N GLY A 382 2.00 -17.12 11.36
CA GLY A 382 0.81 -17.83 10.93
C GLY A 382 -0.46 -16.98 10.88
N ASN A 383 -0.43 -15.74 11.37
CA ASN A 383 -1.57 -14.82 11.30
C ASN A 383 -1.56 -14.07 9.96
N ILE A 384 -2.73 -14.03 9.33
CA ILE A 384 -2.95 -13.40 8.01
C ILE A 384 -3.52 -11.99 8.18
N VAL A 385 -4.41 -11.81 9.17
CA VAL A 385 -5.05 -10.53 9.47
C VAL A 385 -4.44 -9.97 10.75
N GLY A 386 -3.74 -8.87 10.63
CA GLY A 386 -3.14 -8.12 11.75
C GLY A 386 -4.14 -7.15 12.41
N PRO A 387 -3.66 -6.30 13.34
CA PRO A 387 -4.50 -5.31 13.97
C PRO A 387 -4.90 -4.17 13.03
N MET A 388 -5.99 -3.52 13.33
CA MET A 388 -6.32 -2.21 12.77
C MET A 388 -5.38 -1.14 13.36
N ILE A 389 -5.15 -0.07 12.61
CA ILE A 389 -4.32 1.05 13.09
C ILE A 389 -4.95 1.80 14.27
N THR A 390 -6.27 1.75 14.38
CA THR A 390 -7.05 2.35 15.45
C THR A 390 -8.26 1.49 15.78
N ASN A 391 -8.62 1.44 17.06
CA ASN A 391 -9.87 0.86 17.53
C ASN A 391 -11.07 1.86 17.48
N LYS A 392 -10.80 3.10 17.06
CA LYS A 392 -11.78 4.21 16.97
C LYS A 392 -12.03 4.57 15.51
N ASN A 393 -12.59 3.63 14.75
CA ASN A 393 -13.06 3.90 13.38
C ASN A 393 -14.59 4.04 13.41
N ASP A 394 -15.08 5.27 13.59
CA ASP A 394 -16.50 5.58 13.75
C ASP A 394 -17.35 5.07 12.59
N LYS A 395 -16.84 5.17 11.35
CA LYS A 395 -17.56 4.66 10.16
C LYS A 395 -17.70 3.14 10.18
N LEU A 396 -16.66 2.43 10.60
CA LEU A 396 -16.70 0.98 10.72
C LEU A 396 -17.63 0.55 11.85
N LEU A 397 -17.58 1.21 13.00
CA LEU A 397 -18.47 0.94 14.14
C LEU A 397 -19.93 1.25 13.81
N GLN A 398 -20.19 2.34 13.08
CA GLN A 398 -21.53 2.65 12.56
C GLN A 398 -22.07 1.55 11.65
N ALA A 399 -21.21 0.98 10.79
CA ALA A 399 -21.58 -0.10 9.89
C ALA A 399 -21.91 -1.43 10.60
N PHE A 400 -21.65 -1.57 11.90
CA PHE A 400 -22.09 -2.74 12.68
C PHE A 400 -23.59 -2.72 12.99
N ASN A 401 -24.24 -1.60 12.86
CA ASN A 401 -25.69 -1.56 12.94
C ASN A 401 -26.30 -2.16 11.67
N LEU A 402 -27.26 -3.06 11.83
CA LEU A 402 -28.02 -3.62 10.72
C LEU A 402 -29.13 -2.65 10.30
N GLU A 403 -29.19 -2.33 9.02
CA GLU A 403 -30.27 -1.56 8.40
C GLU A 403 -31.31 -2.51 7.80
N PRO A 404 -32.50 -2.02 7.40
CA PRO A 404 -33.55 -2.86 6.83
C PRO A 404 -33.05 -3.71 5.65
N GLY A 405 -33.29 -5.00 5.68
CA GLY A 405 -32.87 -5.97 4.68
C GLY A 405 -31.48 -6.60 4.94
N GLU A 406 -30.69 -6.03 5.84
CA GLU A 406 -29.36 -6.54 6.16
C GLU A 406 -29.40 -7.67 7.20
N SER A 407 -28.40 -8.53 7.11
CA SER A 407 -28.12 -9.61 8.06
C SER A 407 -26.63 -9.89 8.15
N TRP A 408 -26.20 -10.66 9.13
CA TRP A 408 -24.81 -11.12 9.22
C TRP A 408 -24.63 -12.51 8.62
N LEU A 409 -23.81 -12.63 7.56
CA LEU A 409 -23.25 -13.91 7.18
C LEU A 409 -22.11 -14.31 8.13
N VAL A 410 -21.25 -13.33 8.47
CA VAL A 410 -20.22 -13.43 9.53
C VAL A 410 -20.33 -12.17 10.39
N PRO A 411 -20.80 -12.29 11.65
CA PRO A 411 -20.94 -11.13 12.53
C PRO A 411 -19.60 -10.56 12.99
N PRO A 412 -19.53 -9.26 13.34
CA PRO A 412 -18.31 -8.65 13.85
C PRO A 412 -17.90 -9.28 15.18
N ARG A 413 -16.60 -9.56 15.33
CA ARG A 413 -16.02 -10.10 16.54
C ARG A 413 -14.60 -9.58 16.74
N PHE A 414 -14.40 -8.79 17.78
CA PHE A 414 -13.06 -8.46 18.26
C PHE A 414 -12.46 -9.68 19.00
N ILE A 415 -11.18 -9.92 18.79
CA ILE A 415 -10.47 -11.06 19.39
C ILE A 415 -9.53 -10.63 20.52
N ASP A 416 -9.35 -9.33 20.71
CA ASP A 416 -8.57 -8.73 21.77
C ASP A 416 -9.43 -7.74 22.60
N GLU A 417 -9.06 -7.55 23.87
CA GLU A 417 -9.77 -6.66 24.81
C GLU A 417 -9.67 -5.17 24.43
N LYS A 418 -8.66 -4.81 23.63
CA LYS A 418 -8.40 -3.42 23.21
C LYS A 418 -9.09 -3.06 21.88
N GLU A 419 -9.78 -4.01 21.28
CA GLU A 419 -10.55 -3.84 20.04
C GLU A 419 -9.73 -3.39 18.80
N TYR A 420 -8.44 -3.73 18.77
CA TYR A 420 -7.61 -3.53 17.57
C TYR A 420 -7.74 -4.68 16.57
N MET A 421 -8.03 -5.90 17.03
CA MET A 421 -8.03 -7.10 16.19
C MET A 421 -9.47 -7.53 15.89
N LEU A 422 -10.03 -6.99 14.81
CA LEU A 422 -11.35 -7.37 14.31
C LEU A 422 -11.22 -8.54 13.33
N ALA A 423 -12.00 -9.61 13.58
CA ALA A 423 -12.10 -10.73 12.66
C ALA A 423 -12.82 -10.33 11.36
N PRO A 424 -12.52 -10.99 10.22
CA PRO A 424 -13.26 -10.80 8.98
C PRO A 424 -14.76 -10.84 9.20
N THR A 425 -15.44 -9.82 8.71
CA THR A 425 -16.86 -9.59 8.93
C THR A 425 -17.56 -9.51 7.58
N VAL A 426 -18.71 -10.20 7.43
CA VAL A 426 -19.46 -10.20 6.16
C VAL A 426 -20.91 -9.86 6.43
N LYS A 427 -21.34 -8.72 5.88
CA LYS A 427 -22.73 -8.23 5.94
C LYS A 427 -23.44 -8.62 4.64
N TRP A 428 -24.62 -9.23 4.77
CA TRP A 428 -25.40 -9.77 3.66
C TRP A 428 -26.72 -9.02 3.48
N GLY A 429 -27.19 -8.87 2.25
CA GLY A 429 -28.47 -8.21 1.94
C GLY A 429 -28.38 -6.68 1.92
N VAL A 430 -27.18 -6.16 1.72
CA VAL A 430 -26.98 -4.72 1.62
C VAL A 430 -27.60 -4.20 0.31
N ASN A 431 -28.20 -3.02 0.36
CA ASN A 431 -28.80 -2.37 -0.82
C ASN A 431 -28.21 -0.96 -1.02
N PRO A 432 -28.44 -0.30 -2.17
CA PRO A 432 -27.80 0.97 -2.53
C PRO A 432 -28.08 2.13 -1.56
N GLU A 433 -29.12 2.07 -0.74
CA GLU A 433 -29.47 3.11 0.24
C GLU A 433 -28.79 2.91 1.58
N ASN A 434 -28.23 1.72 1.83
CA ASN A 434 -27.56 1.43 3.10
C ASN A 434 -26.22 2.14 3.26
N PHE A 435 -25.91 2.51 4.49
CA PHE A 435 -24.66 3.20 4.84
C PHE A 435 -23.42 2.42 4.36
N SER A 436 -23.39 1.11 4.61
CA SER A 436 -22.25 0.26 4.29
C SER A 436 -22.09 -0.03 2.78
N PHE A 437 -23.09 0.28 1.95
CA PHE A 437 -23.00 0.18 0.49
C PHE A 437 -22.14 1.31 -0.10
N ARG A 438 -22.30 2.54 0.38
CA ARG A 438 -21.69 3.74 -0.22
C ARG A 438 -20.44 4.22 0.52
N THR A 439 -20.27 3.87 1.80
CA THR A 439 -19.23 4.42 2.65
C THR A 439 -17.97 3.57 2.63
N GLU A 440 -16.81 4.21 2.45
CA GLU A 440 -15.52 3.58 2.70
C GLU A 440 -15.34 3.34 4.19
N LEU A 441 -15.16 2.07 4.59
CA LEU A 441 -15.07 1.67 5.99
C LEU A 441 -13.61 1.50 6.47
N PHE A 442 -12.70 1.23 5.59
CA PHE A 442 -11.27 1.04 5.84
C PHE A 442 -10.95 0.06 6.99
N GLY A 443 -11.61 -1.09 6.93
CA GLY A 443 -11.53 -2.16 7.93
C GLY A 443 -12.04 -3.49 7.37
N PRO A 444 -11.95 -4.60 8.13
CA PRO A 444 -12.22 -5.94 7.62
C PRO A 444 -13.72 -6.27 7.58
N LEU A 445 -14.50 -5.42 6.89
CA LEU A 445 -15.94 -5.61 6.65
C LEU A 445 -16.23 -5.60 5.16
N LEU A 446 -16.77 -6.72 4.67
CA LEU A 446 -17.28 -6.89 3.31
C LEU A 446 -18.81 -6.79 3.30
N SER A 447 -19.36 -5.88 2.52
CA SER A 447 -20.79 -5.75 2.24
C SER A 447 -21.15 -6.55 1.01
N VAL A 448 -22.23 -7.34 1.04
CA VAL A 448 -22.69 -8.17 -0.07
C VAL A 448 -24.11 -7.79 -0.48
N ALA A 449 -24.27 -7.45 -1.75
CA ALA A 449 -25.54 -7.07 -2.37
C ALA A 449 -25.91 -8.01 -3.53
N CYS A 450 -27.20 -8.22 -3.73
CA CYS A 450 -27.75 -8.96 -4.86
C CYS A 450 -27.92 -8.04 -6.07
N ILE A 451 -27.62 -8.55 -7.26
CA ILE A 451 -27.94 -7.93 -8.55
C ILE A 451 -28.68 -8.93 -9.43
N GLU A 452 -29.52 -8.45 -10.34
CA GLU A 452 -30.24 -9.30 -11.29
C GLU A 452 -29.35 -9.77 -12.45
N ASN A 453 -28.43 -8.91 -12.90
CA ASN A 453 -27.53 -9.13 -14.02
C ASN A 453 -26.32 -8.21 -13.97
N LEU A 454 -25.36 -8.42 -14.89
CA LEU A 454 -24.12 -7.65 -14.96
C LEU A 454 -24.38 -6.15 -15.23
N GLU A 455 -25.38 -5.81 -16.08
CA GLU A 455 -25.71 -4.43 -16.44
C GLU A 455 -26.15 -3.62 -15.22
N GLU A 456 -26.94 -4.22 -14.34
CA GLU A 456 -27.31 -3.59 -13.06
C GLU A 456 -26.08 -3.40 -12.18
N GLY A 457 -25.22 -4.41 -12.09
CA GLY A 457 -23.95 -4.32 -11.33
C GLY A 457 -23.08 -3.17 -11.84
N ILE A 458 -22.91 -3.02 -13.14
CA ILE A 458 -22.17 -1.92 -13.77
C ILE A 458 -22.79 -0.55 -13.40
N LYS A 459 -24.11 -0.41 -13.46
CA LYS A 459 -24.80 0.83 -13.08
C LYS A 459 -24.55 1.18 -11.61
N LEU A 460 -24.61 0.21 -10.72
CA LEU A 460 -24.37 0.40 -9.30
C LEU A 460 -22.90 0.82 -9.04
N VAL A 461 -21.91 0.16 -9.64
CA VAL A 461 -20.50 0.57 -9.54
C VAL A 461 -20.31 2.00 -10.01
N ASN A 462 -20.89 2.35 -11.15
CA ASN A 462 -20.76 3.68 -11.74
C ASN A 462 -21.48 4.77 -10.93
N SER A 463 -22.47 4.41 -10.10
CA SER A 463 -23.21 5.33 -9.23
C SER A 463 -22.46 5.70 -7.94
N LEU A 464 -21.37 4.99 -7.60
CA LEU A 464 -20.54 5.31 -6.45
C LEU A 464 -19.68 6.54 -6.70
N ASP A 465 -19.38 7.29 -5.65
CA ASP A 465 -18.51 8.48 -5.69
C ASP A 465 -17.03 8.14 -5.83
N TYR A 466 -16.70 6.84 -5.85
CA TYR A 466 -15.34 6.29 -5.93
C TYR A 466 -15.14 5.52 -7.23
N GLY A 467 -13.90 5.52 -7.72
CA GLY A 467 -13.54 4.82 -8.95
C GLY A 467 -12.06 4.45 -8.98
N LEU A 468 -11.52 3.84 -7.87
CA LEU A 468 -10.13 3.45 -7.83
C LEU A 468 -9.92 2.07 -8.45
N THR A 469 -10.51 1.02 -7.89
CA THR A 469 -10.40 -0.34 -8.43
C THR A 469 -11.77 -0.99 -8.58
N SER A 470 -11.90 -1.88 -9.57
CA SER A 470 -13.08 -2.75 -9.73
C SER A 470 -12.66 -4.11 -10.27
N GLY A 471 -13.39 -5.15 -9.91
CA GLY A 471 -13.17 -6.53 -10.34
C GLY A 471 -14.41 -7.17 -10.94
N LEU A 472 -14.17 -8.06 -11.89
CA LEU A 472 -15.18 -8.97 -12.43
C LEU A 472 -14.71 -10.42 -12.26
N GLN A 473 -15.60 -11.26 -11.75
CA GLN A 473 -15.42 -12.70 -11.73
C GLN A 473 -16.44 -13.30 -12.70
N SER A 474 -16.00 -13.64 -13.89
CA SER A 474 -16.80 -14.18 -14.99
C SER A 474 -15.93 -14.95 -15.98
N LEU A 475 -16.40 -16.08 -16.48
CA LEU A 475 -15.76 -16.87 -17.54
C LEU A 475 -16.36 -16.55 -18.93
N ASP A 476 -17.37 -15.70 -19.01
CA ASP A 476 -18.02 -15.28 -20.27
C ASP A 476 -17.27 -14.08 -20.88
N GLU A 477 -16.75 -14.26 -22.10
CA GLU A 477 -15.97 -13.23 -22.81
C GLU A 477 -16.81 -11.99 -23.17
N GLU A 478 -18.10 -12.13 -23.42
CA GLU A 478 -18.99 -10.98 -23.75
C GLU A 478 -19.30 -10.18 -22.48
N GLU A 479 -19.52 -10.83 -21.34
CA GLU A 479 -19.61 -10.15 -20.04
C GLU A 479 -18.33 -9.39 -19.71
N GLN A 480 -17.16 -10.01 -19.90
CA GLN A 480 -15.86 -9.37 -19.66
C GLN A 480 -15.66 -8.14 -20.55
N LYS A 481 -16.04 -8.23 -21.82
CA LYS A 481 -15.95 -7.14 -22.79
C LYS A 481 -16.91 -6.01 -22.46
N LEU A 482 -18.18 -6.34 -22.14
CA LEU A 482 -19.19 -5.37 -21.72
C LEU A 482 -18.71 -4.60 -20.48
N TRP A 483 -18.28 -5.32 -19.44
CA TRP A 483 -17.83 -4.75 -18.18
C TRP A 483 -16.59 -3.86 -18.36
N LYS A 484 -15.56 -4.34 -19.06
CA LYS A 484 -14.33 -3.58 -19.32
C LYS A 484 -14.58 -2.25 -20.04
N ASN A 485 -15.57 -2.20 -20.92
CA ASN A 485 -15.89 -1.00 -21.69
C ASN A 485 -16.87 -0.04 -20.99
N SER A 486 -17.50 -0.48 -19.90
CA SER A 486 -18.62 0.25 -19.29
C SER A 486 -18.36 0.70 -17.85
N VAL A 487 -17.48 0.01 -17.10
CA VAL A 487 -17.18 0.38 -15.71
C VAL A 487 -16.23 1.57 -15.65
N ILE A 488 -16.56 2.53 -14.78
CA ILE A 488 -15.77 3.73 -14.54
C ILE A 488 -14.92 3.52 -13.27
N ALA A 489 -13.72 2.98 -13.45
CA ALA A 489 -12.69 2.86 -12.43
C ALA A 489 -11.31 2.91 -13.08
N GLY A 490 -10.32 3.40 -12.35
CA GLY A 490 -8.95 3.56 -12.86
C GLY A 490 -8.23 2.23 -13.09
N ASN A 491 -8.53 1.21 -12.27
CA ASN A 491 -7.92 -0.11 -12.37
C ASN A 491 -8.97 -1.21 -12.44
N LEU A 492 -8.93 -2.00 -13.52
CA LEU A 492 -9.88 -3.06 -13.81
C LEU A 492 -9.21 -4.43 -13.77
N TYR A 493 -9.85 -5.38 -13.09
CA TYR A 493 -9.32 -6.72 -12.88
C TYR A 493 -10.34 -7.80 -13.24
N ILE A 494 -9.95 -8.80 -14.04
CA ILE A 494 -10.81 -9.93 -14.42
C ILE A 494 -10.22 -11.21 -13.85
N ASN A 495 -11.05 -11.99 -13.16
CA ASN A 495 -10.73 -13.29 -12.57
C ASN A 495 -9.46 -13.30 -11.71
N ARG A 496 -9.25 -12.24 -10.94
CA ARG A 496 -8.19 -12.12 -9.93
C ARG A 496 -8.59 -11.17 -8.81
N GLY A 497 -7.77 -11.07 -7.77
CA GLY A 497 -7.92 -10.06 -6.73
C GLY A 497 -7.75 -8.64 -7.27
N ILE A 498 -8.36 -7.66 -6.61
CA ILE A 498 -8.35 -6.23 -7.01
C ILE A 498 -7.31 -5.40 -6.25
N THR A 499 -6.50 -6.03 -5.43
CA THR A 499 -5.34 -5.45 -4.75
C THR A 499 -4.05 -5.92 -5.43
N GLY A 500 -2.91 -5.26 -5.15
CA GLY A 500 -1.61 -5.71 -5.65
C GLY A 500 -1.35 -5.30 -7.11
N ALA A 501 -1.54 -4.03 -7.43
CA ALA A 501 -0.93 -3.44 -8.62
C ALA A 501 0.60 -3.51 -8.50
N ILE A 502 1.29 -3.84 -9.59
CA ILE A 502 2.75 -4.00 -9.61
C ILE A 502 3.34 -2.90 -10.48
N VAL A 503 4.31 -2.17 -9.93
CA VAL A 503 5.05 -1.11 -10.64
C VAL A 503 5.61 -1.65 -11.96
N ASN A 504 5.54 -0.84 -13.02
CA ASN A 504 5.98 -1.18 -14.38
C ASN A 504 5.17 -2.28 -15.10
N ARG A 505 4.17 -2.91 -14.45
CA ARG A 505 3.28 -3.88 -15.10
C ARG A 505 1.91 -3.30 -15.43
N GLN A 506 1.43 -2.36 -14.61
CA GLN A 506 0.18 -1.66 -14.84
C GLN A 506 0.21 -0.29 -14.16
N PRO A 507 -0.48 0.73 -14.72
CA PRO A 507 -0.68 1.99 -14.01
C PRO A 507 -1.61 1.78 -12.82
N PHE A 508 -1.56 2.69 -11.83
CA PHE A 508 -2.46 2.72 -10.69
C PHE A 508 -2.94 4.15 -10.45
N GLY A 509 -4.23 4.32 -10.25
CA GLY A 509 -4.86 5.61 -9.98
C GLY A 509 -6.37 5.56 -10.16
N GLY A 510 -7.08 6.54 -9.60
CA GLY A 510 -8.53 6.66 -9.64
C GLY A 510 -9.05 7.49 -10.82
N MET A 511 -10.38 7.46 -11.01
CA MET A 511 -11.09 8.22 -12.06
C MET A 511 -12.16 9.17 -11.51
N LYS A 512 -12.47 9.14 -10.19
CA LYS A 512 -13.52 9.96 -9.57
C LYS A 512 -13.00 10.71 -8.35
#